data_9b174e61260751a14f67e58a1848cc7b
#
_entry.id   9b174e61260751a14f67e58a1848cc7b
#
_cell.length_a   1.000
_cell.length_b   1.000
_cell.length_c   1.000
_cell.angle_alpha   90.00
_cell.angle_beta   90.00
_cell.angle_gamma   90.00
#
_symmetry.space_group_name_H-M   'P 1'
#
loop_
_entity.id
_entity.type
_entity.pdbx_description
1 polymer ?
#
loop_
_entity_poly.entity_id
_entity_poly.type
_entity_poly.pdbx_seq_one_letter_code
_entity_poly.pdbx_strand_id
1 'polypeptide(L)'
;MKSKCGVRSAECGVARQPFRPRKGRLPLSTTLLVVSSALVLAAAVAATVAARSREWPGLNDAGSHLSRSDLVQKAAQAKQTAQLAESYLRQAKLAAGIQADPGLSQSDSPWLGDELTPLVTTLGSLEAKRLAANPDWARVLTLRLYEAGVRSNSVVAAGCSGSFPGLNLALACACQALGAELVSVSSVTASTWGANQPGFTWPEIEFRLVRAGMIRPVSGAVSVGGQGDMALDLESSARLTARTIQEAACAGLGASALTPTSLRDSVEQRLRLYQRAACGRRIALYVNVGGTEASLGESAAALRLRSGFVPAKPFDLSPGRGVIARFAEQGIPTLSLLHIEGLAFRWGV
;
A
#
# COMPACT_ATOMS: atom_id res chain seq x y z
N MET A 1 74.84 6.85 33.39
CA MET A 1 74.43 7.46 34.70
C MET A 1 73.01 7.04 34.99
N LYS A 2 72.87 6.05 35.79
CA LYS A 2 72.29 5.92 37.13
C LYS A 2 71.17 6.88 37.41
N SER A 3 69.95 6.39 37.59
CA SER A 3 69.31 6.33 38.93
C SER A 3 68.13 5.39 38.94
N LYS A 4 68.13 4.45 39.85
CA LYS A 4 67.03 3.58 40.30
C LYS A 4 66.18 4.37 41.29
N CYS A 5 64.85 4.19 41.26
CA CYS A 5 64.09 4.35 42.45
C CYS A 5 62.95 3.30 42.46
N GLY A 6 63.01 2.40 43.41
CA GLY A 6 62.04 1.39 43.66
C GLY A 6 60.95 1.94 44.60
N VAL A 7 59.74 1.49 44.44
CA VAL A 7 58.68 1.64 45.44
C VAL A 7 57.99 0.27 45.66
N ARG A 8 57.91 -0.06 46.92
CA ARG A 8 57.46 -1.33 47.52
C ARG A 8 55.95 -1.53 47.30
N SER A 9 55.60 -2.75 46.96
CA SER A 9 54.24 -3.29 47.04
C SER A 9 53.76 -3.41 48.52
N ALA A 10 52.62 -2.87 48.81
CA ALA A 10 51.88 -3.18 50.04
C ALA A 10 50.64 -4.02 49.63
N GLU A 11 50.71 -5.29 49.99
CA GLU A 11 49.54 -6.19 49.91
C GLU A 11 48.55 -5.83 51.00
N CYS A 12 47.32 -5.45 50.64
CA CYS A 12 46.20 -5.32 51.56
C CYS A 12 45.22 -6.44 51.24
N GLY A 13 45.24 -7.49 52.02
CA GLY A 13 44.32 -8.62 51.92
C GLY A 13 42.93 -8.19 52.42
N VAL A 14 41.96 -8.15 51.51
CA VAL A 14 40.56 -8.03 51.86
C VAL A 14 39.87 -9.36 51.58
N ALA A 15 39.52 -10.06 52.66
CA ALA A 15 38.73 -11.29 52.61
C ALA A 15 37.35 -11.04 52.01
N ARG A 16 37.07 -11.64 50.86
CA ARG A 16 35.73 -11.62 50.25
C ARG A 16 34.80 -12.60 50.99
N GLN A 17 33.82 -12.10 51.68
CA GLN A 17 32.71 -12.92 52.20
C GLN A 17 31.77 -13.30 51.03
N PRO A 18 31.21 -14.51 50.95
CA PRO A 18 30.29 -14.92 49.91
C PRO A 18 28.93 -14.23 50.09
N PHE A 19 28.47 -13.58 49.01
CA PHE A 19 27.17 -12.95 48.91
C PHE A 19 26.06 -14.02 48.92
N ARG A 20 25.27 -14.09 50.00
CA ARG A 20 24.01 -14.88 50.04
C ARG A 20 22.87 -14.05 49.51
N PRO A 21 22.14 -14.48 48.47
CA PRO A 21 20.96 -13.75 48.01
C PRO A 21 19.85 -13.89 49.04
N ARG A 22 19.40 -12.76 49.60
CA ARG A 22 18.19 -12.69 50.41
C ARG A 22 16.98 -12.91 49.47
N LYS A 23 16.21 -13.97 49.69
CA LYS A 23 14.89 -14.16 49.12
C LYS A 23 13.93 -13.13 49.78
N GLY A 24 13.90 -11.93 49.24
CA GLY A 24 12.92 -10.93 49.64
C GLY A 24 11.59 -11.27 48.96
N ARG A 25 10.55 -11.54 49.79
CA ARG A 25 9.16 -11.51 49.33
C ARG A 25 8.84 -10.06 48.96
N LEU A 26 8.41 -9.80 47.71
CA LEU A 26 7.91 -8.50 47.29
C LEU A 26 6.70 -8.11 48.17
N PRO A 27 6.63 -6.88 48.67
CA PRO A 27 5.50 -6.45 49.49
C PRO A 27 4.20 -6.51 48.69
N LEU A 28 3.10 -6.91 49.37
CA LEU A 28 1.77 -7.07 48.74
C LEU A 28 1.33 -5.85 47.91
N SER A 29 1.77 -4.65 48.26
CA SER A 29 1.49 -3.41 47.55
C SER A 29 2.09 -3.36 46.13
N THR A 30 3.29 -3.90 45.93
CA THR A 30 3.94 -3.97 44.62
C THR A 30 3.30 -5.01 43.72
N THR A 31 2.81 -6.12 44.29
CA THR A 31 2.09 -7.15 43.50
C THR A 31 0.72 -6.63 43.04
N LEU A 32 0.00 -5.85 43.86
CA LEU A 32 -1.26 -5.20 43.49
C LEU A 32 -1.04 -4.16 42.36
N LEU A 33 0.02 -3.37 42.41
CA LEU A 33 0.36 -2.38 41.39
C LEU A 33 0.69 -3.03 40.04
N VAL A 34 1.42 -4.14 39.99
CA VAL A 34 1.75 -4.87 38.80
C VAL A 34 0.53 -5.54 38.19
N VAL A 35 -0.36 -6.10 39.01
CA VAL A 35 -1.62 -6.71 38.55
C VAL A 35 -2.58 -5.65 38.00
N SER A 36 -2.67 -4.48 38.65
CA SER A 36 -3.52 -3.39 38.16
C SER A 36 -3.01 -2.79 36.83
N SER A 37 -1.70 -2.63 36.67
CA SER A 37 -1.13 -2.16 35.40
C SER A 37 -1.28 -3.17 34.29
N ALA A 38 -1.17 -4.47 34.56
CA ALA A 38 -1.42 -5.51 33.55
C ALA A 38 -2.90 -5.57 33.13
N LEU A 39 -3.84 -5.37 34.06
CA LEU A 39 -5.28 -5.29 33.78
C LEU A 39 -5.63 -4.04 32.97
N VAL A 40 -5.04 -2.88 33.27
CA VAL A 40 -5.24 -1.65 32.52
C VAL A 40 -4.66 -1.79 31.10
N LEU A 41 -3.50 -2.42 30.94
CA LEU A 41 -2.91 -2.69 29.63
C LEU A 41 -3.77 -3.69 28.83
N ALA A 42 -4.27 -4.74 29.46
CA ALA A 42 -5.17 -5.70 28.82
C ALA A 42 -6.50 -5.07 28.41
N ALA A 43 -7.06 -4.19 29.24
CA ALA A 43 -8.28 -3.44 28.94
C ALA A 43 -8.04 -2.42 27.79
N ALA A 44 -6.89 -1.75 27.76
CA ALA A 44 -6.52 -0.84 26.70
C ALA A 44 -6.30 -1.59 25.37
N VAL A 45 -5.67 -2.78 25.39
CA VAL A 45 -5.52 -3.65 24.23
C VAL A 45 -6.88 -4.18 23.76
N ALA A 46 -7.74 -4.61 24.68
CA ALA A 46 -9.10 -5.06 24.35
C ALA A 46 -9.96 -3.91 23.77
N ALA A 47 -9.84 -2.70 24.32
CA ALA A 47 -10.53 -1.50 23.81
C ALA A 47 -10.01 -1.09 22.42
N THR A 48 -8.70 -1.20 22.16
CA THR A 48 -8.13 -0.96 20.83
C THR A 48 -8.53 -2.04 19.83
N VAL A 49 -8.63 -3.30 20.23
CA VAL A 49 -9.14 -4.40 19.39
C VAL A 49 -10.63 -4.22 19.12
N ALA A 50 -11.43 -3.84 20.12
CA ALA A 50 -12.86 -3.56 19.95
C ALA A 50 -13.14 -2.28 19.14
N ALA A 51 -12.29 -1.25 19.24
CA ALA A 51 -12.37 -0.06 18.41
C ALA A 51 -11.99 -0.39 16.95
N ARG A 52 -11.01 -1.29 16.74
CA ARG A 52 -10.65 -1.80 15.40
C ARG A 52 -11.79 -2.58 14.74
N SER A 53 -12.60 -3.32 15.50
CA SER A 53 -13.76 -4.04 14.94
C SER A 53 -14.94 -3.13 14.60
N ARG A 54 -14.97 -1.88 15.07
CA ARG A 54 -16.01 -0.90 14.75
C ARG A 54 -15.73 -0.09 13.47
N GLU A 55 -14.54 -0.18 12.91
CA GLU A 55 -14.20 0.53 11.66
C GLU A 55 -14.85 -0.08 10.41
N TRP A 56 -15.36 -1.31 10.51
CA TRP A 56 -15.97 -2.02 9.39
C TRP A 56 -17.42 -2.38 9.69
N PRO A 57 -18.41 -1.66 9.17
CA PRO A 57 -19.77 -2.17 9.15
C PRO A 57 -19.78 -3.38 8.21
N GLY A 58 -19.98 -4.57 8.78
CA GLY A 58 -20.00 -5.81 8.02
C GLY A 58 -20.98 -5.70 6.85
N LEU A 59 -20.48 -5.85 5.64
CA LEU A 59 -21.31 -6.11 4.48
C LEU A 59 -21.86 -7.53 4.68
N ASN A 60 -23.15 -7.62 4.99
CA ASN A 60 -23.86 -8.90 5.08
C ASN A 60 -24.01 -9.47 3.68
N ASP A 61 -22.98 -10.15 3.18
CA ASP A 61 -23.05 -10.91 1.95
C ASP A 61 -22.90 -12.40 2.25
N ALA A 62 -23.83 -13.18 1.68
CA ALA A 62 -23.96 -14.64 1.81
C ALA A 62 -22.86 -15.41 1.06
N GLY A 63 -21.62 -14.93 1.05
CA GLY A 63 -20.45 -15.63 0.55
C GLY A 63 -19.94 -16.63 1.58
N SER A 64 -19.36 -17.75 1.13
CA SER A 64 -18.75 -18.75 2.00
C SER A 64 -17.74 -18.13 2.95
N HIS A 65 -18.02 -18.22 4.26
CA HIS A 65 -17.09 -17.73 5.26
C HIS A 65 -15.84 -18.62 5.29
N LEU A 66 -14.66 -18.03 5.08
CA LEU A 66 -13.40 -18.72 5.31
C LEU A 66 -13.22 -18.97 6.81
N SER A 67 -12.66 -20.13 7.16
CA SER A 67 -12.17 -20.33 8.51
C SER A 67 -11.02 -19.34 8.80
N ARG A 68 -10.76 -19.09 10.09
CA ARG A 68 -9.63 -18.23 10.48
C ARG A 68 -8.30 -18.78 9.96
N SER A 69 -8.10 -20.08 9.95
CA SER A 69 -6.90 -20.75 9.43
C SER A 69 -6.77 -20.53 7.93
N ASP A 70 -7.84 -20.72 7.15
CA ASP A 70 -7.81 -20.53 5.70
C ASP A 70 -7.53 -19.06 5.33
N LEU A 71 -8.11 -18.11 6.05
CA LEU A 71 -7.85 -16.70 5.83
C LEU A 71 -6.38 -16.35 6.11
N VAL A 72 -5.81 -16.85 7.20
CA VAL A 72 -4.39 -16.65 7.53
C VAL A 72 -3.49 -17.28 6.45
N GLN A 73 -3.83 -18.47 5.98
CA GLN A 73 -3.09 -19.14 4.90
C GLN A 73 -3.15 -18.33 3.60
N LYS A 74 -4.32 -17.83 3.20
CA LYS A 74 -4.47 -16.97 2.01
C LYS A 74 -3.68 -15.68 2.13
N ALA A 75 -3.67 -15.07 3.32
CA ALA A 75 -2.89 -13.86 3.59
C ALA A 75 -1.37 -14.13 3.50
N ALA A 76 -0.90 -15.27 4.01
CA ALA A 76 0.49 -15.69 3.87
C ALA A 76 0.87 -15.97 2.41
N GLN A 77 -0.01 -16.62 1.66
CA GLN A 77 0.17 -16.86 0.22
C GLN A 77 0.28 -15.55 -0.58
N ALA A 78 -0.57 -14.56 -0.29
CA ALA A 78 -0.49 -13.24 -0.92
C ALA A 78 0.87 -12.57 -0.69
N LYS A 79 1.37 -12.60 0.56
CA LYS A 79 2.72 -12.08 0.90
C LYS A 79 3.80 -12.83 0.13
N GLN A 80 3.76 -14.15 0.10
CA GLN A 80 4.73 -14.96 -0.63
C GLN A 80 4.74 -14.63 -2.13
N THR A 81 3.57 -14.46 -2.74
CA THR A 81 3.47 -14.04 -4.15
C THR A 81 4.11 -12.68 -4.37
N ALA A 82 3.89 -11.70 -3.48
CA ALA A 82 4.51 -10.39 -3.57
C ALA A 82 6.04 -10.45 -3.45
N GLN A 83 6.59 -11.30 -2.57
CA GLN A 83 8.04 -11.52 -2.41
C GLN A 83 8.66 -12.16 -3.66
N LEU A 84 8.01 -13.16 -4.25
CA LEU A 84 8.45 -13.79 -5.49
C LEU A 84 8.42 -12.80 -6.66
N ALA A 85 7.37 -11.97 -6.74
CA ALA A 85 7.25 -10.93 -7.74
C ALA A 85 8.37 -9.88 -7.58
N GLU A 86 8.72 -9.49 -6.36
CA GLU A 86 9.84 -8.58 -6.11
C GLU A 86 11.17 -9.16 -6.62
N SER A 87 11.44 -10.41 -6.29
CA SER A 87 12.66 -11.11 -6.73
C SER A 87 12.74 -11.21 -8.25
N TYR A 88 11.63 -11.53 -8.91
CA TYR A 88 11.55 -11.57 -10.37
C TYR A 88 11.76 -10.19 -11.00
N LEU A 89 11.12 -9.15 -10.47
CA LEU A 89 11.24 -7.80 -11.00
C LEU A 89 12.64 -7.23 -10.81
N ARG A 90 13.35 -7.60 -9.75
CA ARG A 90 14.76 -7.22 -9.56
C ARG A 90 15.63 -7.74 -10.69
N GLN A 91 15.47 -9.00 -11.06
CA GLN A 91 16.18 -9.61 -12.19
C GLN A 91 15.74 -8.98 -13.53
N ALA A 92 14.43 -8.76 -13.71
CA ALA A 92 13.90 -8.17 -14.93
C ALA A 92 14.37 -6.72 -15.15
N LYS A 93 14.49 -5.92 -14.08
CA LYS A 93 15.02 -4.55 -14.15
C LYS A 93 16.50 -4.54 -14.54
N LEU A 94 17.30 -5.42 -13.94
CA LEU A 94 18.71 -5.59 -14.30
C LEU A 94 18.87 -6.04 -15.75
N ALA A 95 18.11 -7.04 -16.18
CA ALA A 95 18.13 -7.54 -17.56
C ALA A 95 17.73 -6.49 -18.61
N ALA A 96 16.85 -5.56 -18.21
CA ALA A 96 16.46 -4.43 -19.05
C ALA A 96 17.51 -3.29 -19.09
N GLY A 97 18.60 -3.40 -18.31
CA GLY A 97 19.63 -2.35 -18.21
C GLY A 97 19.16 -1.09 -17.50
N ILE A 98 18.04 -1.14 -16.76
CA ILE A 98 17.49 0.00 -16.04
C ILE A 98 18.22 0.11 -14.70
N GLN A 99 18.99 1.16 -14.54
CA GLN A 99 19.76 1.41 -13.33
C GLN A 99 18.86 1.94 -12.21
N ALA A 100 19.24 1.63 -10.96
CA ALA A 100 18.62 2.24 -9.79
C ALA A 100 19.20 3.67 -9.60
N ASP A 101 18.38 4.57 -9.07
CA ASP A 101 18.84 5.89 -8.64
C ASP A 101 19.95 5.75 -7.59
N PRO A 102 21.01 6.60 -7.64
CA PRO A 102 22.09 6.59 -6.65
C PRO A 102 21.65 6.78 -5.19
N GLY A 103 20.49 7.38 -4.95
CA GLY A 103 19.87 7.52 -3.63
C GLY A 103 19.22 6.24 -3.09
N LEU A 104 19.11 5.19 -3.93
CA LEU A 104 18.56 3.90 -3.56
C LEU A 104 19.68 2.91 -3.20
N SER A 105 19.41 2.05 -2.22
CA SER A 105 20.28 0.93 -1.85
C SER A 105 19.90 -0.34 -2.63
N GLN A 106 20.79 -1.33 -2.64
CA GLN A 106 20.53 -2.64 -3.25
C GLN A 106 19.38 -3.40 -2.56
N SER A 107 19.08 -3.07 -1.30
CA SER A 107 17.97 -3.65 -0.55
C SER A 107 16.64 -3.00 -0.87
N ASP A 108 16.63 -1.82 -1.50
CA ASP A 108 15.39 -1.16 -1.89
C ASP A 108 14.66 -1.98 -2.97
N SER A 109 13.34 -1.89 -2.98
CA SER A 109 12.50 -2.65 -3.91
C SER A 109 12.72 -2.21 -5.36
N PRO A 110 12.74 -3.15 -6.33
CA PRO A 110 13.11 -2.87 -7.72
C PRO A 110 12.15 -1.91 -8.44
N TRP A 111 10.93 -1.80 -7.98
CA TRP A 111 9.93 -0.87 -8.54
C TRP A 111 10.05 0.56 -8.05
N LEU A 112 10.98 0.86 -7.14
CA LEU A 112 11.32 2.24 -6.84
C LEU A 112 12.09 2.83 -8.02
N GLY A 113 11.62 3.99 -8.46
CA GLY A 113 12.21 4.75 -9.54
C GLY A 113 13.18 5.80 -9.05
N ASP A 114 13.48 6.77 -9.91
CA ASP A 114 14.40 7.85 -9.60
C ASP A 114 13.70 8.98 -8.84
N GLU A 115 14.50 9.84 -8.20
CA GLU A 115 13.97 11.06 -7.61
C GLU A 115 13.28 11.91 -8.67
N LEU A 116 13.96 12.13 -9.78
CA LEU A 116 13.47 12.96 -10.87
C LEU A 116 13.59 12.24 -12.22
N THR A 117 12.49 12.13 -12.91
CA THR A 117 12.42 11.70 -14.32
C THR A 117 11.43 12.62 -15.06
N PRO A 118 11.40 12.60 -16.40
CA PRO A 118 10.36 13.30 -17.15
C PRO A 118 8.92 12.86 -16.84
N LEU A 119 8.73 11.70 -16.20
CA LEU A 119 7.40 11.17 -15.83
C LEU A 119 6.98 11.52 -14.40
N VAL A 120 7.77 12.32 -13.68
CA VAL A 120 7.43 12.76 -12.31
C VAL A 120 6.45 13.92 -12.37
N THR A 121 5.32 13.77 -11.68
CA THR A 121 4.24 14.77 -11.62
C THR A 121 4.12 15.45 -10.25
N THR A 122 4.62 14.83 -9.17
CA THR A 122 4.53 15.37 -7.82
C THR A 122 5.71 14.91 -6.97
N LEU A 123 5.99 15.64 -5.90
CA LEU A 123 6.97 15.21 -4.91
C LEU A 123 6.40 14.11 -4.01
N GLY A 124 7.25 13.24 -3.50
CA GLY A 124 6.91 12.17 -2.57
C GLY A 124 8.08 11.83 -1.64
N SER A 125 7.79 11.31 -0.46
CA SER A 125 8.78 10.87 0.51
C SER A 125 9.35 9.51 0.12
N LEU A 126 10.69 9.38 0.03
CA LEU A 126 11.35 8.10 -0.20
C LEU A 126 11.04 7.09 0.92
N GLU A 127 10.95 7.56 2.17
CA GLU A 127 10.60 6.71 3.30
C GLU A 127 9.18 6.11 3.15
N ALA A 128 8.20 6.94 2.79
CA ALA A 128 6.86 6.46 2.48
C ALA A 128 6.84 5.43 1.34
N LYS A 129 7.73 5.60 0.33
CA LYS A 129 7.86 4.64 -0.78
C LYS A 129 8.46 3.31 -0.33
N ARG A 130 9.53 3.35 0.49
CA ARG A 130 10.13 2.17 1.09
C ARG A 130 9.13 1.40 1.94
N LEU A 131 8.39 2.13 2.77
CA LEU A 131 7.37 1.54 3.62
C LEU A 131 6.23 0.91 2.80
N ALA A 132 5.77 1.59 1.74
CA ALA A 132 4.75 1.09 0.81
C ALA A 132 5.23 -0.11 -0.03
N ALA A 133 6.53 -0.32 -0.13
CA ALA A 133 7.14 -1.42 -0.86
C ALA A 133 7.21 -2.73 -0.05
N ASN A 134 6.93 -2.69 1.27
CA ASN A 134 7.00 -3.88 2.13
C ASN A 134 5.98 -4.95 1.66
N PRO A 135 6.43 -6.20 1.34
CA PRO A 135 5.53 -7.28 0.90
C PRO A 135 4.47 -7.66 1.92
N ASP A 136 4.64 -7.27 3.19
CA ASP A 136 3.65 -7.53 4.25
C ASP A 136 2.31 -6.83 4.00
N TRP A 137 2.30 -5.78 3.18
CA TRP A 137 1.06 -5.15 2.73
C TRP A 137 0.11 -6.14 2.04
N ALA A 138 0.63 -7.12 1.28
CA ALA A 138 -0.21 -8.12 0.64
C ALA A 138 -0.95 -8.99 1.68
N ARG A 139 -0.28 -9.37 2.77
CA ARG A 139 -0.89 -10.06 3.90
C ARG A 139 -1.95 -9.20 4.58
N VAL A 140 -1.59 -7.97 4.90
CA VAL A 140 -2.47 -7.04 5.60
C VAL A 140 -3.69 -6.70 4.76
N LEU A 141 -3.50 -6.38 3.48
CA LEU A 141 -4.62 -6.08 2.57
C LEU A 141 -5.56 -7.28 2.39
N THR A 142 -5.04 -8.52 2.35
CA THR A 142 -5.91 -9.72 2.32
C THR A 142 -6.86 -9.75 3.51
N LEU A 143 -6.35 -9.51 4.71
CA LEU A 143 -7.17 -9.46 5.93
C LEU A 143 -8.17 -8.30 5.90
N ARG A 144 -7.72 -7.10 5.53
CA ARG A 144 -8.57 -5.90 5.50
C ARG A 144 -9.65 -5.96 4.44
N LEU A 145 -9.36 -6.49 3.26
CA LEU A 145 -10.37 -6.72 2.23
C LEU A 145 -11.42 -7.74 2.69
N TYR A 146 -11.00 -8.83 3.32
CA TYR A 146 -11.92 -9.83 3.86
C TYR A 146 -12.80 -9.24 4.98
N GLU A 147 -12.24 -8.45 5.90
CA GLU A 147 -12.96 -7.70 6.92
C GLU A 147 -13.98 -6.72 6.31
N ALA A 148 -13.65 -6.11 5.17
CA ALA A 148 -14.55 -5.25 4.41
C ALA A 148 -15.65 -5.99 3.66
N GLY A 149 -15.73 -7.32 3.77
CA GLY A 149 -16.75 -8.12 3.11
C GLY A 149 -16.38 -8.59 1.70
N VAL A 150 -15.13 -8.41 1.25
CA VAL A 150 -14.67 -8.98 -0.03
C VAL A 150 -14.59 -10.49 0.09
N ARG A 151 -15.20 -11.19 -0.84
CA ARG A 151 -15.28 -12.66 -0.90
C ARG A 151 -14.86 -13.14 -2.29
N SER A 152 -14.81 -14.46 -2.47
CA SER A 152 -14.63 -15.06 -3.80
C SER A 152 -15.71 -14.53 -4.75
N ASN A 153 -15.30 -14.19 -5.97
CA ASN A 153 -16.14 -13.57 -7.01
C ASN A 153 -16.65 -12.14 -6.71
N SER A 154 -16.25 -11.51 -5.59
CA SER A 154 -16.48 -10.08 -5.41
C SER A 154 -15.76 -9.26 -6.46
N VAL A 155 -16.35 -8.15 -6.90
CA VAL A 155 -15.70 -7.16 -7.76
C VAL A 155 -15.14 -6.05 -6.89
N VAL A 156 -13.84 -5.82 -6.99
CA VAL A 156 -13.13 -4.70 -6.36
C VAL A 156 -12.68 -3.75 -7.46
N ALA A 157 -13.15 -2.50 -7.40
CA ALA A 157 -12.68 -1.44 -8.28
C ALA A 157 -11.47 -0.73 -7.67
N ALA A 158 -10.49 -0.30 -8.48
CA ALA A 158 -9.34 0.41 -7.92
C ALA A 158 -8.79 1.52 -8.84
N GLY A 159 -8.24 2.57 -8.22
CA GLY A 159 -7.34 3.52 -8.85
C GLY A 159 -5.91 3.20 -8.43
N CYS A 160 -5.06 2.76 -9.36
CA CYS A 160 -3.69 2.32 -9.12
C CYS A 160 -2.70 3.37 -9.63
N SER A 161 -2.23 4.26 -8.75
CA SER A 161 -1.21 5.25 -9.09
C SER A 161 0.16 4.60 -9.29
N GLY A 162 0.92 5.05 -10.28
CA GLY A 162 2.35 4.72 -10.42
C GLY A 162 3.20 5.12 -9.20
N SER A 163 2.66 5.98 -8.34
CA SER A 163 3.37 6.45 -7.13
C SER A 163 3.60 5.39 -6.06
N PHE A 164 2.79 4.33 -6.01
CA PHE A 164 2.89 3.28 -5.00
C PHE A 164 2.77 1.87 -5.61
N PRO A 165 3.73 1.47 -6.47
CA PRO A 165 3.70 0.19 -7.18
C PRO A 165 3.67 -1.03 -6.25
N GLY A 166 4.32 -0.95 -5.09
CA GLY A 166 4.29 -2.02 -4.09
C GLY A 166 2.88 -2.26 -3.52
N LEU A 167 2.11 -1.19 -3.28
CA LEU A 167 0.71 -1.32 -2.83
C LEU A 167 -0.21 -1.82 -3.95
N ASN A 168 0.04 -1.42 -5.20
CA ASN A 168 -0.70 -1.95 -6.35
C ASN A 168 -0.50 -3.47 -6.47
N LEU A 169 0.75 -3.94 -6.36
CA LEU A 169 1.08 -5.36 -6.34
C LEU A 169 0.44 -6.07 -5.15
N ALA A 170 0.54 -5.50 -3.96
CA ALA A 170 -0.04 -6.05 -2.75
C ALA A 170 -1.57 -6.22 -2.87
N LEU A 171 -2.25 -5.23 -3.47
CA LEU A 171 -3.69 -5.29 -3.74
C LEU A 171 -4.04 -6.40 -4.74
N ALA A 172 -3.26 -6.53 -5.83
CA ALA A 172 -3.44 -7.59 -6.82
C ALA A 172 -3.28 -8.98 -6.18
N CYS A 173 -2.22 -9.18 -5.39
CA CYS A 173 -1.98 -10.43 -4.67
C CYS A 173 -3.10 -10.75 -3.66
N ALA A 174 -3.58 -9.75 -2.93
CA ALA A 174 -4.65 -9.91 -1.95
C ALA A 174 -5.99 -10.29 -2.59
N CYS A 175 -6.38 -9.61 -3.67
CA CYS A 175 -7.59 -9.96 -4.42
C CYS A 175 -7.48 -11.37 -5.03
N GLN A 176 -6.33 -11.71 -5.62
CA GLN A 176 -6.09 -13.04 -6.19
C GLN A 176 -6.19 -14.13 -5.12
N ALA A 177 -5.60 -13.94 -3.93
CA ALA A 177 -5.67 -14.90 -2.83
C ALA A 177 -7.10 -15.11 -2.32
N LEU A 178 -7.92 -14.05 -2.27
CA LEU A 178 -9.33 -14.12 -1.89
C LEU A 178 -10.23 -14.70 -3.00
N GLY A 179 -9.74 -14.82 -4.23
CA GLY A 179 -10.54 -15.20 -5.39
C GLY A 179 -11.47 -14.06 -5.86
N ALA A 180 -11.18 -12.83 -5.49
CA ALA A 180 -11.90 -11.64 -5.93
C ALA A 180 -11.36 -11.17 -7.30
N GLU A 181 -12.23 -10.52 -8.07
CA GLU A 181 -11.87 -9.86 -9.31
C GLU A 181 -11.46 -8.41 -9.02
N LEU A 182 -10.25 -8.05 -9.38
CA LEU A 182 -9.77 -6.68 -9.30
C LEU A 182 -9.83 -6.03 -10.67
N VAL A 183 -10.50 -4.89 -10.75
CA VAL A 183 -10.56 -4.05 -11.95
C VAL A 183 -9.99 -2.69 -11.61
N SER A 184 -8.86 -2.34 -12.20
CA SER A 184 -8.20 -1.06 -11.92
C SER A 184 -8.11 -0.15 -13.13
N VAL A 185 -7.95 1.14 -12.86
CA VAL A 185 -7.35 2.09 -13.79
C VAL A 185 -5.98 2.46 -13.25
N SER A 186 -4.94 2.10 -14.01
CA SER A 186 -3.55 2.34 -13.66
C SER A 186 -3.02 3.59 -14.33
N SER A 187 -2.10 4.33 -13.70
CA SER A 187 -1.46 5.49 -14.33
C SER A 187 0.01 5.23 -14.65
N VAL A 188 0.47 5.81 -15.77
CA VAL A 188 1.86 5.75 -16.24
C VAL A 188 2.76 6.65 -15.39
N THR A 189 2.35 7.91 -15.16
CA THR A 189 3.13 8.86 -14.37
C THR A 189 3.07 8.57 -12.88
N ALA A 190 4.06 9.05 -12.15
CA ALA A 190 4.20 8.83 -10.73
C ALA A 190 4.79 10.05 -10.01
N SER A 191 4.77 10.05 -8.69
CA SER A 191 5.58 10.98 -7.89
C SER A 191 7.05 10.55 -7.87
N THR A 192 7.93 11.41 -7.34
CA THR A 192 9.34 11.07 -7.04
C THR A 192 9.40 9.70 -6.33
N TRP A 193 10.41 8.89 -6.69
CA TRP A 193 10.64 7.54 -6.14
C TRP A 193 9.54 6.51 -6.42
N GLY A 194 8.47 6.88 -7.16
CA GLY A 194 7.47 5.93 -7.65
C GLY A 194 7.97 5.15 -8.86
N ALA A 195 7.10 4.36 -9.50
CA ALA A 195 7.42 3.67 -10.76
C ALA A 195 7.41 4.68 -11.92
N ASN A 196 8.42 5.54 -11.98
CA ASN A 196 8.53 6.69 -12.88
C ASN A 196 9.61 6.53 -13.95
N GLN A 197 10.31 5.40 -13.99
CA GLN A 197 11.32 5.11 -15.02
C GLN A 197 10.66 4.52 -16.27
N PRO A 198 10.87 5.10 -17.49
CA PRO A 198 10.45 4.46 -18.73
C PRO A 198 11.00 3.02 -18.84
N GLY A 199 10.16 2.08 -19.25
CA GLY A 199 10.47 0.66 -19.24
C GLY A 199 10.15 -0.04 -17.91
N PHE A 200 9.83 0.71 -16.84
CA PHE A 200 9.50 0.19 -15.51
C PHE A 200 8.43 1.01 -14.77
N THR A 201 7.51 1.62 -15.51
CA THR A 201 6.29 2.23 -14.96
C THR A 201 5.35 1.16 -14.42
N TRP A 202 4.37 1.53 -13.60
CA TRP A 202 3.47 0.52 -13.01
C TRP A 202 2.76 -0.35 -14.08
N PRO A 203 2.19 0.17 -15.17
CA PRO A 203 1.59 -0.67 -16.22
C PRO A 203 2.60 -1.63 -16.88
N GLU A 204 3.86 -1.22 -17.06
CA GLU A 204 4.92 -2.07 -17.62
C GLU A 204 5.38 -3.14 -16.61
N ILE A 205 5.40 -2.83 -15.33
CA ILE A 205 5.62 -3.79 -14.23
C ILE A 205 4.49 -4.82 -14.22
N GLU A 206 3.24 -4.38 -14.25
CA GLU A 206 2.06 -5.27 -14.30
C GLU A 206 2.15 -6.21 -15.49
N PHE A 207 2.45 -5.70 -16.67
CA PHE A 207 2.61 -6.52 -17.87
C PHE A 207 3.67 -7.62 -17.70
N ARG A 208 4.83 -7.30 -17.10
CA ARG A 208 5.88 -8.29 -16.82
C ARG A 208 5.40 -9.38 -15.87
N LEU A 209 4.70 -9.00 -14.80
CA LEU A 209 4.17 -9.93 -13.80
C LEU A 209 3.08 -10.83 -14.37
N VAL A 210 2.20 -10.29 -15.22
CA VAL A 210 1.16 -11.05 -15.92
C VAL A 210 1.80 -12.05 -16.87
N ARG A 211 2.78 -11.62 -17.67
CA ARG A 211 3.52 -12.52 -18.57
C ARG A 211 4.28 -13.63 -17.85
N ALA A 212 4.75 -13.36 -16.64
CA ALA A 212 5.39 -14.36 -15.80
C ALA A 212 4.39 -15.28 -15.07
N GLY A 213 3.08 -15.07 -15.23
CA GLY A 213 2.04 -15.85 -14.58
C GLY A 213 1.94 -15.63 -13.06
N MET A 214 2.52 -14.53 -12.54
CA MET A 214 2.54 -14.25 -11.10
C MET A 214 1.26 -13.60 -10.61
N ILE A 215 0.68 -12.71 -11.41
CA ILE A 215 -0.63 -12.10 -11.13
C ILE A 215 -1.52 -12.20 -12.37
N ARG A 216 -2.84 -12.09 -12.16
CA ARG A 216 -3.80 -11.89 -13.26
C ARG A 216 -3.75 -10.43 -13.70
N PRO A 217 -4.13 -10.11 -14.95
CA PRO A 217 -4.31 -8.71 -15.37
C PRO A 217 -5.33 -8.01 -14.46
N VAL A 218 -4.98 -6.82 -14.00
CA VAL A 218 -5.87 -6.03 -13.11
C VAL A 218 -6.28 -4.70 -13.76
N SER A 219 -5.46 -4.17 -14.68
CA SER A 219 -5.76 -2.94 -15.39
C SER A 219 -6.80 -3.18 -16.48
N GLY A 220 -8.03 -2.72 -16.25
CA GLY A 220 -9.06 -2.62 -17.29
C GLY A 220 -8.84 -1.42 -18.22
N ALA A 221 -8.16 -0.38 -17.70
CA ALA A 221 -7.66 0.73 -18.52
C ALA A 221 -6.36 1.30 -17.92
N VAL A 222 -5.60 1.98 -18.77
CA VAL A 222 -4.41 2.75 -18.38
C VAL A 222 -4.64 4.22 -18.71
N SER A 223 -4.33 5.12 -17.78
CA SER A 223 -4.28 6.57 -17.99
C SER A 223 -2.84 7.06 -18.00
N VAL A 224 -2.59 8.23 -18.58
CA VAL A 224 -1.27 8.86 -18.43
C VAL A 224 -1.04 9.34 -16.99
N GLY A 225 -2.09 9.73 -16.26
CA GLY A 225 -1.99 10.29 -14.92
C GLY A 225 -1.65 11.79 -14.91
N GLY A 226 -1.11 12.29 -13.81
CA GLY A 226 -0.75 13.71 -13.64
C GLY A 226 -1.95 14.65 -13.56
N GLN A 227 -1.71 15.94 -13.72
CA GLN A 227 -2.75 16.95 -13.63
C GLN A 227 -3.85 16.73 -14.66
N GLY A 228 -5.10 16.77 -14.19
CA GLY A 228 -6.29 16.51 -15.00
C GLY A 228 -6.43 15.06 -15.46
N ASP A 229 -5.56 14.16 -15.01
CA ASP A 229 -5.39 12.80 -15.56
C ASP A 229 -4.96 12.80 -17.05
N MET A 230 -4.36 13.91 -17.49
CA MET A 230 -3.89 14.19 -18.84
C MET A 230 -2.40 14.57 -18.90
N ALA A 231 -1.71 14.47 -17.75
CA ALA A 231 -0.31 14.88 -17.57
C ALA A 231 -0.06 16.34 -18.01
N LEU A 232 -0.98 17.26 -17.69
CA LEU A 232 -0.88 18.68 -18.08
C LEU A 232 0.28 19.41 -17.38
N ASP A 233 0.75 18.87 -16.27
CA ASP A 233 1.91 19.29 -15.50
C ASP A 233 3.25 18.85 -16.11
N LEU A 234 3.25 18.02 -17.14
CA LEU A 234 4.45 17.60 -17.85
C LEU A 234 4.70 18.40 -19.13
N GLU A 235 5.97 18.49 -19.52
CA GLU A 235 6.36 19.01 -20.83
C GLU A 235 5.81 18.13 -21.98
N SER A 236 5.67 18.71 -23.16
CA SER A 236 5.06 18.04 -24.31
C SER A 236 5.78 16.75 -24.70
N SER A 237 7.11 16.70 -24.63
CA SER A 237 7.92 15.51 -24.91
C SER A 237 7.69 14.38 -23.91
N ALA A 238 7.65 14.73 -22.60
CA ALA A 238 7.37 13.79 -21.53
C ALA A 238 5.93 13.25 -21.60
N ARG A 239 4.98 14.10 -21.96
CA ARG A 239 3.59 13.72 -22.18
C ARG A 239 3.44 12.78 -23.36
N LEU A 240 4.19 13.01 -24.46
CA LEU A 240 4.24 12.08 -25.59
C LEU A 240 4.80 10.73 -25.17
N THR A 241 5.90 10.73 -24.40
CA THR A 241 6.49 9.50 -23.83
C THR A 241 5.47 8.74 -22.97
N ALA A 242 4.76 9.44 -22.09
CA ALA A 242 3.73 8.82 -21.24
C ALA A 242 2.60 8.19 -22.06
N ARG A 243 2.17 8.83 -23.16
CA ARG A 243 1.17 8.28 -24.08
C ARG A 243 1.68 7.05 -24.83
N THR A 244 2.91 7.07 -25.31
CA THR A 244 3.52 5.91 -25.98
C THR A 244 3.59 4.70 -25.04
N ILE A 245 3.97 4.93 -23.77
CA ILE A 245 3.96 3.87 -22.76
C ILE A 245 2.53 3.39 -22.48
N GLN A 246 1.56 4.29 -22.35
CA GLN A 246 0.15 3.96 -22.19
C GLN A 246 -0.35 3.03 -23.30
N GLU A 247 -0.12 3.38 -24.55
CA GLU A 247 -0.54 2.60 -25.71
C GLU A 247 0.10 1.21 -25.74
N ALA A 248 1.42 1.13 -25.49
CA ALA A 248 2.15 -0.13 -25.43
C ALA A 248 1.65 -1.02 -24.30
N ALA A 249 1.42 -0.45 -23.11
CA ALA A 249 0.89 -1.18 -21.97
C ALA A 249 -0.54 -1.68 -22.20
N CYS A 250 -1.40 -0.85 -22.80
CA CYS A 250 -2.75 -1.25 -23.19
C CYS A 250 -2.74 -2.44 -24.14
N ALA A 251 -1.91 -2.40 -25.18
CA ALA A 251 -1.77 -3.51 -26.14
C ALA A 251 -1.28 -4.79 -25.45
N GLY A 252 -0.32 -4.67 -24.53
CA GLY A 252 0.25 -5.81 -23.80
C GLY A 252 -0.69 -6.43 -22.76
N LEU A 253 -1.48 -5.63 -22.09
CA LEU A 253 -2.41 -6.06 -21.01
C LEU A 253 -3.82 -6.38 -21.53
N GLY A 254 -4.15 -6.04 -22.79
CA GLY A 254 -5.53 -6.09 -23.29
C GLY A 254 -6.43 -5.04 -22.61
N ALA A 255 -5.84 -3.96 -22.12
CA ALA A 255 -6.52 -2.87 -21.45
C ALA A 255 -6.92 -1.75 -22.42
N SER A 256 -7.87 -0.89 -22.02
CA SER A 256 -8.24 0.30 -22.80
C SER A 256 -7.36 1.50 -22.46
N ALA A 257 -7.01 2.33 -23.45
CA ALA A 257 -6.42 3.63 -23.15
C ALA A 257 -7.48 4.60 -22.66
N LEU A 258 -7.24 5.25 -21.51
CA LEU A 258 -8.09 6.31 -21.00
C LEU A 258 -7.58 7.64 -21.56
N THR A 259 -8.40 8.30 -22.36
CA THR A 259 -8.05 9.56 -23.05
C THR A 259 -9.07 10.65 -22.75
N PRO A 260 -9.10 11.15 -21.51
CA PRO A 260 -10.08 12.14 -21.11
C PRO A 260 -9.81 13.52 -21.73
N THR A 261 -10.85 14.32 -21.85
CA THR A 261 -10.79 15.73 -22.26
C THR A 261 -10.84 16.69 -21.06
N SER A 262 -11.14 16.19 -19.89
CA SER A 262 -11.17 16.91 -18.61
C SER A 262 -11.08 15.92 -17.45
N LEU A 263 -10.78 16.39 -16.24
CA LEU A 263 -10.83 15.57 -15.04
C LEU A 263 -12.21 14.95 -14.81
N ARG A 264 -13.27 15.72 -15.06
CA ARG A 264 -14.66 15.21 -14.97
C ARG A 264 -14.88 14.06 -15.95
N ASP A 265 -14.43 14.19 -17.18
CA ASP A 265 -14.54 13.13 -18.20
C ASP A 265 -13.72 11.90 -17.79
N SER A 266 -12.53 12.07 -17.19
CA SER A 266 -11.73 10.96 -16.63
C SER A 266 -12.52 10.19 -15.58
N VAL A 267 -13.14 10.89 -14.63
CA VAL A 267 -13.97 10.27 -13.58
C VAL A 267 -15.12 9.48 -14.20
N GLU A 268 -15.82 10.04 -15.17
CA GLU A 268 -16.95 9.37 -15.85
C GLU A 268 -16.48 8.13 -16.66
N GLN A 269 -15.34 8.23 -17.35
CA GLN A 269 -14.77 7.08 -18.06
C GLN A 269 -14.42 5.94 -17.11
N ARG A 270 -13.82 6.25 -15.94
CA ARG A 270 -13.49 5.28 -14.89
C ARG A 270 -14.73 4.59 -14.34
N LEU A 271 -15.76 5.36 -13.99
CA LEU A 271 -17.02 4.80 -13.47
C LEU A 271 -17.68 3.87 -14.49
N ARG A 272 -17.75 4.28 -15.76
CA ARG A 272 -18.27 3.42 -16.84
C ARG A 272 -17.46 2.13 -17.01
N LEU A 273 -16.12 2.21 -16.89
CA LEU A 273 -15.26 1.03 -16.95
C LEU A 273 -15.59 0.05 -15.82
N TYR A 274 -15.61 0.52 -14.58
CA TYR A 274 -15.89 -0.32 -13.41
C TYR A 274 -17.27 -0.96 -13.47
N GLN A 275 -18.28 -0.21 -13.89
CA GLN A 275 -19.66 -0.73 -14.06
C GLN A 275 -19.74 -1.80 -15.15
N ARG A 276 -19.08 -1.59 -16.30
CA ARG A 276 -19.03 -2.58 -17.38
C ARG A 276 -18.33 -3.86 -16.94
N ALA A 277 -17.18 -3.73 -16.29
CA ALA A 277 -16.41 -4.88 -15.81
C ALA A 277 -17.18 -5.67 -14.71
N ALA A 278 -17.94 -4.97 -13.90
CA ALA A 278 -18.79 -5.62 -12.92
C ALA A 278 -19.91 -6.50 -13.54
N CYS A 279 -20.29 -6.26 -14.83
CA CYS A 279 -21.30 -7.07 -15.54
C CYS A 279 -22.59 -7.26 -14.74
N GLY A 280 -23.12 -6.20 -14.16
CA GLY A 280 -24.34 -6.22 -13.32
C GLY A 280 -24.12 -6.71 -11.89
N ARG A 281 -22.94 -7.22 -11.52
CA ARG A 281 -22.58 -7.53 -10.15
C ARG A 281 -22.36 -6.24 -9.36
N ARG A 282 -22.59 -6.29 -8.06
CA ARG A 282 -22.28 -5.17 -7.17
C ARG A 282 -20.75 -5.04 -7.01
N ILE A 283 -20.23 -3.81 -7.14
CA ILE A 283 -18.87 -3.47 -6.73
C ILE A 283 -18.85 -3.47 -5.20
N ALA A 284 -18.07 -4.37 -4.60
CA ALA A 284 -18.01 -4.53 -3.15
C ALA A 284 -17.27 -3.38 -2.47
N LEU A 285 -16.21 -2.87 -3.12
CA LEU A 285 -15.30 -1.89 -2.56
C LEU A 285 -14.59 -1.14 -3.67
N TYR A 286 -14.30 0.15 -3.45
CA TYR A 286 -13.32 0.89 -4.22
C TYR A 286 -12.00 1.01 -3.42
N VAL A 287 -10.87 0.73 -4.04
CA VAL A 287 -9.54 0.92 -3.43
C VAL A 287 -8.83 2.07 -4.12
N ASN A 288 -8.51 3.11 -3.37
CA ASN A 288 -7.69 4.21 -3.85
C ASN A 288 -6.24 4.00 -3.43
N VAL A 289 -5.33 3.82 -4.39
CA VAL A 289 -3.89 3.73 -4.14
C VAL A 289 -3.22 5.02 -4.60
N GLY A 290 -2.77 5.81 -3.62
CA GLY A 290 -2.14 7.10 -3.88
C GLY A 290 -3.12 8.28 -4.00
N GLY A 291 -2.64 9.40 -4.49
CA GLY A 291 -3.35 10.69 -4.47
C GLY A 291 -3.70 11.23 -5.85
N THR A 292 -4.17 10.39 -6.79
CA THR A 292 -4.56 10.86 -8.13
C THR A 292 -5.77 11.80 -8.07
N GLU A 293 -5.76 12.88 -8.85
CA GLU A 293 -6.88 13.82 -8.94
C GLU A 293 -8.18 13.10 -9.36
N ALA A 294 -8.09 12.13 -10.26
CA ALA A 294 -9.26 11.36 -10.68
C ALA A 294 -9.92 10.61 -9.52
N SER A 295 -9.15 10.12 -8.54
CA SER A 295 -9.70 9.46 -7.35
C SER A 295 -10.21 10.45 -6.32
N LEU A 296 -9.42 11.49 -6.02
CA LEU A 296 -9.68 12.45 -4.95
C LEU A 296 -10.63 13.58 -5.40
N GLY A 297 -10.53 14.01 -6.66
CA GLY A 297 -11.14 15.24 -7.16
C GLY A 297 -10.25 16.47 -6.94
N GLU A 298 -10.73 17.64 -7.37
CA GLU A 298 -10.02 18.91 -7.27
C GLU A 298 -10.13 19.60 -5.88
N SER A 299 -10.94 19.03 -5.00
CA SER A 299 -11.23 19.65 -3.70
C SER A 299 -10.10 19.43 -2.70
N ALA A 300 -9.65 20.50 -2.04
CA ALA A 300 -8.74 20.41 -0.90
C ALA A 300 -9.30 19.56 0.26
N ALA A 301 -10.63 19.35 0.32
CA ALA A 301 -11.26 18.46 1.29
C ALA A 301 -10.86 16.99 1.07
N ALA A 302 -10.57 16.61 -0.17
CA ALA A 302 -10.13 15.26 -0.51
C ALA A 302 -8.77 14.91 0.13
N LEU A 303 -7.88 15.88 0.31
CA LEU A 303 -6.61 15.70 1.00
C LEU A 303 -6.77 15.43 2.51
N ARG A 304 -7.94 15.75 3.08
CA ARG A 304 -8.28 15.50 4.48
C ARG A 304 -8.94 14.14 4.70
N LEU A 305 -9.17 13.37 3.63
CA LEU A 305 -9.70 12.02 3.74
C LEU A 305 -8.79 11.16 4.64
N ARG A 306 -9.40 10.52 5.62
CA ARG A 306 -8.68 9.57 6.45
C ARG A 306 -8.18 8.41 5.59
N SER A 307 -6.92 8.05 5.77
CA SER A 307 -6.38 6.83 5.21
C SER A 307 -6.94 5.61 5.94
N GLY A 308 -7.14 4.55 5.20
CA GLY A 308 -7.82 3.34 5.64
C GLY A 308 -9.25 3.31 5.12
N PHE A 309 -10.15 2.70 5.88
CA PHE A 309 -11.53 2.55 5.46
C PHE A 309 -12.33 3.86 5.57
N VAL A 310 -12.96 4.23 4.47
CA VAL A 310 -13.86 5.37 4.36
C VAL A 310 -15.28 4.83 4.11
N PRO A 311 -16.20 4.98 5.07
CA PRO A 311 -17.56 4.48 4.90
C PRO A 311 -18.29 5.23 3.78
N ALA A 312 -19.22 4.54 3.15
CA ALA A 312 -20.07 5.11 2.11
C ALA A 312 -21.12 6.08 2.69
N LYS A 313 -20.65 7.18 3.27
CA LYS A 313 -21.52 8.28 3.72
C LYS A 313 -21.28 9.48 2.81
N PRO A 314 -22.34 10.23 2.46
CA PRO A 314 -22.16 11.47 1.75
C PRO A 314 -21.24 12.37 2.59
N PHE A 315 -20.10 12.73 2.05
CA PHE A 315 -19.29 13.81 2.56
C PHE A 315 -19.19 14.84 1.45
N ASP A 316 -19.26 16.11 1.82
CA ASP A 316 -19.22 17.19 0.85
C ASP A 316 -17.81 17.30 0.26
N LEU A 317 -17.65 16.71 -0.91
CA LEU A 317 -16.45 16.83 -1.75
C LEU A 317 -16.70 17.76 -2.95
N SER A 318 -17.71 18.62 -2.89
CA SER A 318 -17.98 19.60 -3.95
C SER A 318 -17.03 20.81 -3.84
N PRO A 319 -16.60 21.42 -4.95
CA PRO A 319 -16.70 21.00 -6.35
C PRO A 319 -15.54 20.10 -6.79
N GLY A 320 -15.68 19.42 -7.92
CA GLY A 320 -14.59 18.59 -8.45
C GLY A 320 -14.56 17.18 -7.85
N ARG A 321 -15.69 16.47 -7.95
CA ARG A 321 -15.88 15.15 -7.33
C ARG A 321 -15.07 14.07 -8.04
N GLY A 322 -14.10 13.48 -7.32
CA GLY A 322 -13.39 12.29 -7.75
C GLY A 322 -14.21 11.00 -7.63
N VAL A 323 -13.63 9.89 -8.04
CA VAL A 323 -14.26 8.55 -8.01
C VAL A 323 -14.71 8.18 -6.59
N ILE A 324 -13.94 8.53 -5.55
CA ILE A 324 -14.29 8.25 -4.14
C ILE A 324 -15.64 8.84 -3.78
N ALA A 325 -15.86 10.12 -4.10
CA ALA A 325 -17.13 10.79 -3.80
C ALA A 325 -18.29 10.17 -4.58
N ARG A 326 -18.08 9.84 -5.85
CA ARG A 326 -19.06 9.24 -6.72
C ARG A 326 -19.48 7.83 -6.27
N PHE A 327 -18.53 7.04 -5.74
CA PHE A 327 -18.86 5.74 -5.16
C PHE A 327 -19.53 5.87 -3.79
N ALA A 328 -19.15 6.83 -2.97
CA ALA A 328 -19.83 7.10 -1.70
C ALA A 328 -21.31 7.44 -1.90
N GLU A 329 -21.66 8.21 -2.94
CA GLU A 329 -23.05 8.50 -3.33
C GLU A 329 -23.85 7.25 -3.73
N GLN A 330 -23.17 6.24 -4.27
CA GLN A 330 -23.75 4.95 -4.64
C GLN A 330 -23.78 3.95 -3.48
N GLY A 331 -23.38 4.34 -2.28
CA GLY A 331 -23.29 3.44 -1.13
C GLY A 331 -22.15 2.44 -1.22
N ILE A 332 -21.13 2.69 -2.04
CA ILE A 332 -19.93 1.85 -2.18
C ILE A 332 -18.82 2.39 -1.28
N PRO A 333 -18.34 1.62 -0.30
CA PRO A 333 -17.27 2.05 0.60
C PRO A 333 -15.93 2.15 -0.13
N THR A 334 -15.01 2.93 0.43
CA THR A 334 -13.65 3.09 -0.10
C THR A 334 -12.61 2.65 0.92
N LEU A 335 -11.56 2.01 0.43
CA LEU A 335 -10.30 1.82 1.14
C LEU A 335 -9.26 2.78 0.55
N SER A 336 -8.87 3.80 1.32
CA SER A 336 -7.90 4.81 0.87
C SER A 336 -6.50 4.48 1.38
N LEU A 337 -5.59 4.15 0.46
CA LEU A 337 -4.18 3.87 0.72
C LEU A 337 -3.36 5.13 0.41
N LEU A 338 -3.49 6.10 1.30
CA LEU A 338 -2.79 7.39 1.31
C LEU A 338 -2.23 7.61 2.72
N HIS A 339 -1.23 8.45 2.91
CA HIS A 339 -0.53 8.66 4.20
C HIS A 339 -0.05 7.34 4.83
N ILE A 340 0.86 6.71 4.10
CA ILE A 340 1.27 5.31 4.32
C ILE A 340 1.92 5.07 5.67
N GLU A 341 2.69 6.02 6.21
CA GLU A 341 3.32 5.90 7.52
C GLU A 341 2.27 5.67 8.63
N GLY A 342 1.21 6.47 8.62
CA GLY A 342 0.13 6.33 9.59
C GLY A 342 -0.67 5.03 9.41
N LEU A 343 -0.81 4.52 8.19
CA LEU A 343 -1.44 3.23 7.93
C LEU A 343 -0.57 2.08 8.40
N ALA A 344 0.72 2.08 8.06
CA ALA A 344 1.67 1.06 8.45
C ALA A 344 1.73 0.91 9.98
N PHE A 345 1.85 2.04 10.69
CA PHE A 345 1.80 2.03 12.16
C PHE A 345 0.51 1.42 12.71
N ARG A 346 -0.66 1.82 12.19
CA ARG A 346 -1.95 1.31 12.67
C ARG A 346 -2.18 -0.16 12.34
N TRP A 347 -1.64 -0.65 11.25
CA TRP A 347 -1.90 -2.02 10.75
C TRP A 347 -0.76 -3.00 10.99
N GLY A 348 0.38 -2.52 11.53
CA GLY A 348 1.52 -3.34 11.89
C GLY A 348 2.26 -3.91 10.67
N VAL A 349 2.57 -3.02 9.73
CA VAL A 349 3.39 -3.33 8.55
C VAL A 349 4.83 -2.88 8.79
#